data_059b536c3018105a20834668633b8961
#
_entry.id   059b536c3018105a20834668633b8961
#
_cell.length_a   1.000
_cell.length_b   1.000
_cell.length_c   1.000
_cell.angle_alpha   90.00
_cell.angle_beta   90.00
_cell.angle_gamma   90.00
#
_symmetry.space_group_name_H-M   'P 1'
#
loop_
_entity.id
_entity.type
_entity.pdbx_description
1 polymer ?
#
loop_
_entity_poly.entity_id
_entity_poly.type
_entity_poly.pdbx_seq_one_letter_code
_entity_poly.pdbx_strand_id
1 'polypeptide(L)'
;MLYRRFEKLIDIFRDAPTAAPPDRVLPFYTYYLKQVWPSFAALLIVGLFGALIEVALFSYLSRIIDLAQGTPDVNFFTEHGIELAWMAVVALILRPVFVGLHDLLVHQTLSPSMTSMIRWQNHSYVLKQSLNFFQNDFAGRIAQRIMQTGNSLRDSAVQAVDALWHVLIYAISSLVLFAEADWRLMIPLLSWIAAYVGALYYFVPRVKERSVVSSDARSKLMGRIVDGYTNITTLKLFAHTNFEQQYAKEAIEEQTVKAQLAGRVVTSMDVVITTMNGLLIVTTTGLALWLWTQSLITVGAIALATGLVIRIVNMSGWIMWVVTGIFENIGMVQDGLQSISQPVSVTDRDQAKPLAVARGEVRFEHVNFHYGKKSGIIGDLNLDIKPGEKIGLIGPSGAGKSTLVNLLLRLYDVEGGQILIDGQNIADVGQESLRERIGMITQDTSLLHRSIRDNLLYGKPDATDAQLWEAVHKARADEFIPLLTDSEGRTGFDAHVGERGVKLSGGQRQRIAIARVLLKDAPILIMDEATSALDSEVEAAIQESLETLMKGKTVIAIAHRLSTIARMDRLVVLENGKIAETGSHAELLAHGGLYARLWQHQTGGFVGID
;
A
#
# COMPACT_ATOMS: atom_id res chain seq x y z
N MET A 1 -0.25 -20.84 -25.57
CA MET A 1 -0.13 -19.61 -26.41
C MET A 1 -1.30 -18.64 -26.16
N LEU A 2 -2.54 -19.12 -26.02
CA LEU A 2 -3.74 -18.31 -25.79
C LEU A 2 -3.65 -17.51 -24.47
N TYR A 3 -3.40 -18.15 -23.31
CA TYR A 3 -3.28 -17.49 -22.01
C TYR A 3 -2.29 -16.32 -22.02
N ARG A 4 -1.08 -16.50 -22.56
CA ARG A 4 -0.07 -15.43 -22.65
C ARG A 4 -0.51 -14.19 -23.45
N ARG A 5 -1.48 -14.32 -24.37
CA ARG A 5 -2.03 -13.15 -25.09
C ARG A 5 -2.92 -12.32 -24.15
N PHE A 6 -3.74 -12.97 -23.35
CA PHE A 6 -4.61 -12.30 -22.38
C PHE A 6 -3.81 -11.70 -21.21
N GLU A 7 -2.79 -12.40 -20.71
CA GLU A 7 -1.88 -11.91 -19.65
C GLU A 7 -1.15 -10.61 -20.04
N LYS A 8 -0.91 -10.38 -21.35
CA LYS A 8 -0.19 -9.21 -21.87
C LYS A 8 -1.10 -8.06 -22.33
N LEU A 9 -2.41 -8.16 -22.16
CA LEU A 9 -3.33 -7.08 -22.57
C LEU A 9 -3.20 -5.82 -21.71
N ILE A 10 -2.74 -5.95 -20.48
CA ILE A 10 -2.50 -4.84 -19.55
C ILE A 10 -1.01 -4.83 -19.20
N ASP A 11 -0.34 -3.71 -19.46
CA ASP A 11 1.01 -3.47 -18.98
C ASP A 11 0.98 -3.13 -17.49
N ILE A 12 1.56 -4.00 -16.68
CA ILE A 12 1.59 -3.89 -15.21
C ILE A 12 2.52 -2.78 -14.71
N PHE A 13 3.53 -2.41 -15.49
CA PHE A 13 4.51 -1.36 -15.16
C PHE A 13 4.25 -0.05 -15.89
N ARG A 14 3.06 0.13 -16.43
CA ARG A 14 2.65 1.36 -17.10
C ARG A 14 2.80 2.56 -16.19
N ASP A 15 3.37 3.64 -16.73
CA ASP A 15 3.49 4.91 -16.01
C ASP A 15 2.12 5.50 -15.67
N ALA A 16 2.07 6.16 -14.52
CA ALA A 16 0.86 6.83 -14.06
C ALA A 16 0.52 8.03 -14.98
N PRO A 17 -0.77 8.20 -15.38
CA PRO A 17 -1.17 9.28 -16.29
C PRO A 17 -0.98 10.70 -15.71
N THR A 18 -0.97 10.84 -14.39
CA THR A 18 -0.79 12.12 -13.68
C THR A 18 0.22 11.95 -12.55
N ALA A 19 0.83 13.07 -12.14
CA ALA A 19 1.82 13.08 -11.04
C ALA A 19 1.24 12.63 -9.69
N ALA A 20 -0.05 12.89 -9.44
CA ALA A 20 -0.74 12.47 -8.22
C ALA A 20 -2.05 11.75 -8.54
N PRO A 21 -2.39 10.65 -7.86
CA PRO A 21 -3.70 10.03 -7.96
C PRO A 21 -4.79 10.94 -7.37
N PRO A 22 -6.04 10.89 -7.89
CA PRO A 22 -7.15 11.68 -7.38
C PRO A 22 -7.48 11.36 -5.91
N ASP A 23 -7.94 12.37 -5.16
CA ASP A 23 -8.27 12.31 -3.74
C ASP A 23 -9.72 11.86 -3.43
N ARG A 24 -10.58 11.77 -4.47
CA ARG A 24 -11.99 11.37 -4.34
C ARG A 24 -12.23 10.01 -4.96
N VAL A 25 -13.14 9.25 -4.36
CA VAL A 25 -13.44 7.87 -4.75
C VAL A 25 -13.77 7.74 -6.25
N LEU A 26 -14.78 8.47 -6.75
CA LEU A 26 -15.20 8.34 -8.15
C LEU A 26 -14.13 8.76 -9.17
N PRO A 27 -13.43 9.91 -9.03
CA PRO A 27 -12.29 10.24 -9.86
C PRO A 27 -11.17 9.19 -9.79
N PHE A 28 -10.92 8.59 -8.62
CA PHE A 28 -9.91 7.54 -8.44
C PHE A 28 -10.28 6.27 -9.22
N TYR A 29 -11.53 5.83 -9.18
CA TYR A 29 -12.01 4.71 -10.01
C TYR A 29 -11.86 5.03 -11.49
N THR A 30 -12.32 6.19 -11.94
CA THR A 30 -12.24 6.57 -13.37
C THR A 30 -10.80 6.71 -13.85
N TYR A 31 -9.88 7.14 -12.98
CA TYR A 31 -8.46 7.22 -13.28
C TYR A 31 -7.85 5.87 -13.68
N TYR A 32 -8.16 4.80 -12.95
CA TYR A 32 -7.66 3.46 -13.28
C TYR A 32 -8.48 2.79 -14.37
N LEU A 33 -9.80 2.90 -14.35
CA LEU A 33 -10.67 2.26 -15.36
C LEU A 33 -10.40 2.78 -16.77
N LYS A 34 -10.11 4.07 -16.93
CA LYS A 34 -9.71 4.64 -18.23
C LYS A 34 -8.45 4.01 -18.81
N GLN A 35 -7.54 3.51 -17.97
CA GLN A 35 -6.31 2.87 -18.43
C GLN A 35 -6.55 1.46 -18.99
N VAL A 36 -7.62 0.79 -18.55
CA VAL A 36 -7.94 -0.61 -18.89
C VAL A 36 -9.32 -0.75 -19.56
N TRP A 37 -9.92 0.36 -20.03
CA TRP A 37 -11.26 0.38 -20.59
C TRP A 37 -11.51 -0.64 -21.72
N PRO A 38 -10.53 -0.98 -22.62
CA PRO A 38 -10.78 -1.96 -23.67
C PRO A 38 -11.09 -3.36 -23.11
N SER A 39 -10.45 -3.73 -21.99
CA SER A 39 -10.70 -5.02 -21.33
C SER A 39 -12.10 -5.07 -20.71
N PHE A 40 -12.58 -3.95 -20.14
CA PHE A 40 -13.96 -3.85 -19.63
C PHE A 40 -14.99 -3.82 -20.75
N ALA A 41 -14.72 -3.16 -21.87
CA ALA A 41 -15.58 -3.20 -23.04
C ALA A 41 -15.70 -4.63 -23.62
N ALA A 42 -14.58 -5.35 -23.71
CA ALA A 42 -14.60 -6.76 -24.11
C ALA A 42 -15.39 -7.62 -23.10
N LEU A 43 -15.26 -7.38 -21.80
CA LEU A 43 -16.02 -8.07 -20.75
C LEU A 43 -17.53 -7.85 -20.92
N LEU A 44 -17.97 -6.60 -21.16
CA LEU A 44 -19.37 -6.28 -21.42
C LEU A 44 -19.93 -7.00 -22.65
N ILE A 45 -19.16 -7.04 -23.75
CA ILE A 45 -19.58 -7.72 -24.99
C ILE A 45 -19.68 -9.24 -24.76
N VAL A 46 -18.66 -9.84 -24.18
CA VAL A 46 -18.64 -11.28 -23.89
C VAL A 46 -19.73 -11.66 -22.89
N GLY A 47 -19.93 -10.84 -21.84
CA GLY A 47 -21.01 -11.01 -20.86
C GLY A 47 -22.41 -10.90 -21.48
N LEU A 48 -22.61 -9.98 -22.44
CA LEU A 48 -23.87 -9.87 -23.19
C LEU A 48 -24.20 -11.18 -23.92
N PHE A 49 -23.27 -11.68 -24.73
CA PHE A 49 -23.51 -12.93 -25.47
C PHE A 49 -23.64 -14.13 -24.55
N GLY A 50 -22.83 -14.19 -23.47
CA GLY A 50 -22.95 -15.24 -22.46
C GLY A 50 -24.33 -15.29 -21.79
N ALA A 51 -24.85 -14.15 -21.38
CA ALA A 51 -26.18 -14.04 -20.76
C ALA A 51 -27.30 -14.37 -21.77
N LEU A 52 -27.21 -13.89 -23.01
CA LEU A 52 -28.20 -14.22 -24.07
C LEU A 52 -28.22 -15.72 -24.38
N ILE A 53 -27.05 -16.38 -24.44
CA ILE A 53 -26.95 -17.82 -24.64
C ILE A 53 -27.61 -18.57 -23.49
N GLU A 54 -27.38 -18.17 -22.23
CA GLU A 54 -28.03 -18.81 -21.07
C GLU A 54 -29.55 -18.68 -21.11
N VAL A 55 -30.07 -17.52 -21.50
CA VAL A 55 -31.53 -17.29 -21.65
C VAL A 55 -32.08 -18.13 -22.80
N ALA A 56 -31.38 -18.24 -23.93
CA ALA A 56 -31.77 -19.05 -25.07
C ALA A 56 -31.92 -20.53 -24.72
N LEU A 57 -31.13 -21.07 -23.79
CA LEU A 57 -31.26 -22.45 -23.34
C LEU A 57 -32.63 -22.75 -22.70
N PHE A 58 -33.23 -21.78 -22.00
CA PHE A 58 -34.58 -21.94 -21.46
C PHE A 58 -35.66 -21.90 -22.56
N SER A 59 -35.48 -21.06 -23.59
CA SER A 59 -36.34 -21.08 -24.78
C SER A 59 -36.23 -22.41 -25.53
N TYR A 60 -35.04 -22.97 -25.64
CA TYR A 60 -34.83 -24.29 -26.25
C TYR A 60 -35.53 -25.41 -25.45
N LEU A 61 -35.43 -25.36 -24.12
CA LEU A 61 -36.14 -26.31 -23.26
C LEU A 61 -37.65 -26.24 -23.46
N SER A 62 -38.21 -25.02 -23.50
CA SER A 62 -39.63 -24.79 -23.81
C SER A 62 -40.02 -25.39 -25.15
N ARG A 63 -39.24 -25.12 -26.21
CA ARG A 63 -39.49 -25.60 -27.56
C ARG A 63 -39.41 -27.13 -27.65
N ILE A 64 -38.44 -27.79 -26.99
CA ILE A 64 -38.31 -29.25 -26.94
C ILE A 64 -39.53 -29.87 -26.27
N ILE A 65 -40.02 -29.27 -25.16
CA ILE A 65 -41.22 -29.76 -24.45
C ILE A 65 -42.47 -29.67 -25.35
N ASP A 66 -42.63 -28.55 -26.06
CA ASP A 66 -43.77 -28.35 -26.98
C ASP A 66 -43.71 -29.34 -28.16
N LEU A 67 -42.52 -29.58 -28.72
CA LEU A 67 -42.33 -30.58 -29.76
C LEU A 67 -42.61 -32.03 -29.27
N ALA A 68 -42.24 -32.32 -28.02
CA ALA A 68 -42.44 -33.66 -27.45
C ALA A 68 -43.90 -33.95 -27.08
N GLN A 69 -44.77 -32.94 -27.02
CA GLN A 69 -46.22 -33.15 -26.79
C GLN A 69 -47.00 -33.60 -28.02
N GLY A 70 -46.38 -33.46 -29.22
CA GLY A 70 -46.93 -34.05 -30.42
C GLY A 70 -47.01 -35.56 -30.36
N THR A 71 -47.76 -36.19 -31.28
CA THR A 71 -47.73 -37.66 -31.43
C THR A 71 -46.33 -38.09 -31.86
N PRO A 72 -45.74 -39.15 -31.27
CA PRO A 72 -44.45 -39.66 -31.68
C PRO A 72 -44.45 -39.97 -33.19
N ASP A 73 -43.68 -39.23 -33.98
CA ASP A 73 -43.55 -39.41 -35.42
C ASP A 73 -42.15 -40.02 -35.71
N VAL A 74 -42.13 -41.02 -36.60
CA VAL A 74 -40.88 -41.67 -37.07
C VAL A 74 -39.98 -40.64 -37.79
N ASN A 75 -40.56 -39.59 -38.38
CA ASN A 75 -39.85 -38.54 -39.07
C ASN A 75 -39.42 -37.36 -38.19
N PHE A 76 -39.63 -37.39 -36.86
CA PHE A 76 -39.34 -36.30 -35.93
C PHE A 76 -37.93 -35.70 -36.08
N PHE A 77 -36.92 -36.54 -36.16
CA PHE A 77 -35.52 -36.09 -36.33
C PHE A 77 -35.21 -35.57 -37.74
N THR A 78 -35.97 -35.98 -38.76
CA THR A 78 -35.80 -35.46 -40.13
C THR A 78 -36.43 -34.08 -40.27
N GLU A 79 -37.55 -33.82 -39.59
CA GLU A 79 -38.25 -32.54 -39.60
C GLU A 79 -37.58 -31.50 -38.64
N HIS A 80 -37.17 -31.91 -37.46
CA HIS A 80 -36.63 -31.00 -36.43
C HIS A 80 -35.13 -31.17 -36.21
N GLY A 81 -34.44 -32.04 -36.95
CA GLY A 81 -33.02 -32.37 -36.75
C GLY A 81 -32.07 -31.18 -36.82
N ILE A 82 -32.32 -30.25 -37.76
CA ILE A 82 -31.49 -29.04 -37.94
C ILE A 82 -31.68 -28.08 -36.72
N GLU A 83 -32.93 -27.91 -36.24
CA GLU A 83 -33.25 -27.09 -35.08
C GLU A 83 -32.57 -27.68 -33.80
N LEU A 84 -32.69 -28.99 -33.58
CA LEU A 84 -32.05 -29.67 -32.46
C LEU A 84 -30.53 -29.67 -32.53
N ALA A 85 -29.95 -29.83 -33.75
CA ALA A 85 -28.51 -29.72 -33.98
C ALA A 85 -28.00 -28.31 -33.65
N TRP A 86 -28.74 -27.26 -34.05
CA TRP A 86 -28.39 -25.88 -33.67
C TRP A 86 -28.43 -25.65 -32.15
N MET A 87 -29.46 -26.13 -31.46
CA MET A 87 -29.52 -26.07 -30.00
C MET A 87 -28.33 -26.78 -29.36
N ALA A 88 -27.94 -27.93 -29.88
CA ALA A 88 -26.75 -28.64 -29.41
C ALA A 88 -25.46 -27.86 -29.65
N VAL A 89 -25.29 -27.21 -30.83
CA VAL A 89 -24.14 -26.34 -31.11
C VAL A 89 -24.06 -25.18 -30.15
N VAL A 90 -25.20 -24.53 -29.85
CA VAL A 90 -25.24 -23.44 -28.87
C VAL A 90 -24.82 -23.91 -27.48
N ALA A 91 -25.33 -25.05 -27.02
CA ALA A 91 -25.06 -25.57 -25.69
C ALA A 91 -23.62 -26.12 -25.54
N LEU A 92 -23.11 -26.86 -26.54
CA LEU A 92 -21.85 -27.59 -26.46
C LEU A 92 -20.65 -26.80 -26.99
N ILE A 93 -20.84 -25.82 -27.86
CA ILE A 93 -19.76 -25.05 -28.48
C ILE A 93 -19.81 -23.58 -28.07
N LEU A 94 -20.91 -22.87 -28.37
CA LEU A 94 -20.96 -21.42 -28.16
C LEU A 94 -20.89 -21.08 -26.67
N ARG A 95 -21.65 -21.75 -25.82
CA ARG A 95 -21.65 -21.51 -24.37
C ARG A 95 -20.24 -21.68 -23.75
N PRO A 96 -19.56 -22.82 -23.91
CA PRO A 96 -18.19 -22.99 -23.37
C PRO A 96 -17.19 -21.97 -23.93
N VAL A 97 -17.32 -21.56 -25.21
CA VAL A 97 -16.45 -20.54 -25.81
C VAL A 97 -16.63 -19.20 -25.12
N PHE A 98 -17.87 -18.72 -24.92
CA PHE A 98 -18.12 -17.45 -24.28
C PHE A 98 -17.78 -17.46 -22.78
N VAL A 99 -18.04 -18.56 -22.06
CA VAL A 99 -17.60 -18.75 -20.69
C VAL A 99 -16.07 -18.74 -20.61
N GLY A 100 -15.39 -19.46 -21.50
CA GLY A 100 -13.92 -19.47 -21.54
C GLY A 100 -13.32 -18.08 -21.85
N LEU A 101 -13.93 -17.31 -22.78
CA LEU A 101 -13.51 -15.95 -23.08
C LEU A 101 -13.72 -15.01 -21.87
N HIS A 102 -14.85 -15.14 -21.20
CA HIS A 102 -15.16 -14.41 -19.97
C HIS A 102 -14.09 -14.69 -18.88
N ASP A 103 -13.82 -15.96 -18.63
CA ASP A 103 -12.84 -16.39 -17.63
C ASP A 103 -11.42 -15.94 -17.98
N LEU A 104 -11.04 -15.96 -19.26
CA LEU A 104 -9.76 -15.41 -19.72
C LEU A 104 -9.65 -13.90 -19.45
N LEU A 105 -10.72 -13.14 -19.69
CA LEU A 105 -10.74 -11.70 -19.40
C LEU A 105 -10.68 -11.42 -17.90
N VAL A 106 -11.47 -12.12 -17.10
CA VAL A 106 -11.53 -11.89 -15.64
C VAL A 106 -10.28 -12.43 -14.96
N HIS A 107 -9.93 -13.70 -15.16
CA HIS A 107 -8.91 -14.38 -14.37
C HIS A 107 -7.48 -14.23 -14.91
N GLN A 108 -7.28 -13.99 -16.21
CA GLN A 108 -5.95 -13.83 -16.79
C GLN A 108 -5.59 -12.36 -17.05
N THR A 109 -6.57 -11.51 -17.40
CA THR A 109 -6.32 -10.10 -17.73
C THR A 109 -6.60 -9.16 -16.57
N LEU A 110 -7.86 -9.09 -16.11
CA LEU A 110 -8.26 -8.09 -15.12
C LEU A 110 -7.73 -8.42 -13.71
N SER A 111 -7.94 -9.65 -13.24
CA SER A 111 -7.63 -10.01 -11.86
C SER A 111 -6.15 -9.83 -11.49
N PRO A 112 -5.17 -10.40 -12.20
CA PRO A 112 -3.76 -10.22 -11.85
C PRO A 112 -3.18 -8.90 -12.33
N SER A 113 -3.40 -8.53 -13.61
CA SER A 113 -2.64 -7.45 -14.24
C SER A 113 -3.13 -6.06 -13.82
N MET A 114 -4.45 -5.83 -13.75
CA MET A 114 -4.99 -4.56 -13.26
C MET A 114 -4.63 -4.32 -11.80
N THR A 115 -4.70 -5.35 -10.95
CA THR A 115 -4.29 -5.24 -9.54
C THR A 115 -2.81 -4.86 -9.41
N SER A 116 -1.95 -5.53 -10.19
CA SER A 116 -0.50 -5.26 -10.16
C SER A 116 -0.17 -3.87 -10.70
N MET A 117 -0.84 -3.42 -11.76
CA MET A 117 -0.71 -2.06 -12.29
C MET A 117 -1.09 -1.00 -11.24
N ILE A 118 -2.22 -1.18 -10.56
CA ILE A 118 -2.65 -0.25 -9.50
C ILE A 118 -1.64 -0.22 -8.35
N ARG A 119 -1.16 -1.39 -7.91
CA ARG A 119 -0.15 -1.50 -6.86
C ARG A 119 1.16 -0.83 -7.26
N TRP A 120 1.62 -1.05 -8.49
CA TRP A 120 2.83 -0.43 -9.02
C TRP A 120 2.74 1.09 -9.02
N GLN A 121 1.67 1.66 -9.58
CA GLN A 121 1.48 3.11 -9.65
C GLN A 121 1.37 3.72 -8.25
N ASN A 122 0.62 3.11 -7.33
CA ASN A 122 0.49 3.57 -5.95
C ASN A 122 1.82 3.46 -5.19
N HIS A 123 2.55 2.35 -5.34
CA HIS A 123 3.85 2.17 -4.71
C HIS A 123 4.86 3.21 -5.22
N SER A 124 4.95 3.40 -6.53
CA SER A 124 5.84 4.38 -7.16
C SER A 124 5.52 5.82 -6.73
N TYR A 125 4.24 6.13 -6.51
CA TYR A 125 3.82 7.43 -5.99
C TYR A 125 4.19 7.59 -4.51
N VAL A 126 3.88 6.60 -3.68
CA VAL A 126 4.14 6.65 -2.23
C VAL A 126 5.65 6.70 -1.94
N LEU A 127 6.50 6.06 -2.75
CA LEU A 127 7.96 6.19 -2.59
C LEU A 127 8.49 7.62 -2.75
N LYS A 128 7.75 8.49 -3.45
CA LYS A 128 8.09 9.93 -3.61
C LYS A 128 7.63 10.80 -2.44
N GLN A 129 6.91 10.24 -1.47
CA GLN A 129 6.44 10.97 -0.31
C GLN A 129 7.60 11.42 0.59
N SER A 130 7.40 12.52 1.32
CA SER A 130 8.37 13.07 2.26
C SER A 130 8.58 12.16 3.48
N LEU A 131 9.68 12.37 4.18
CA LEU A 131 9.97 11.67 5.43
C LEU A 131 8.85 11.84 6.47
N ASN A 132 8.26 13.04 6.55
CA ASN A 132 7.15 13.34 7.46
C ASN A 132 5.94 12.44 7.25
N PHE A 133 5.63 12.09 5.99
CA PHE A 133 4.55 11.14 5.68
C PHE A 133 4.78 9.79 6.35
N PHE A 134 6.00 9.24 6.22
CA PHE A 134 6.36 7.94 6.80
C PHE A 134 6.51 7.96 8.32
N GLN A 135 6.84 9.11 8.92
CA GLN A 135 6.91 9.28 10.38
C GLN A 135 5.53 9.39 11.03
N ASN A 136 4.52 9.86 10.31
CA ASN A 136 3.17 10.05 10.82
C ASN A 136 2.26 8.82 10.65
N ASP A 137 2.70 7.78 9.92
CA ASP A 137 1.95 6.54 9.74
C ASP A 137 2.86 5.31 9.83
N PHE A 138 2.31 4.17 10.25
CA PHE A 138 3.06 2.92 10.34
C PHE A 138 3.33 2.35 8.94
N ALA A 139 4.57 1.97 8.65
CA ALA A 139 4.97 1.40 7.35
C ALA A 139 4.11 0.17 6.96
N GLY A 140 3.78 -0.70 7.91
CA GLY A 140 2.90 -1.84 7.70
C GLY A 140 1.48 -1.44 7.28
N ARG A 141 0.93 -0.35 7.85
CA ARG A 141 -0.39 0.17 7.49
C ARG A 141 -0.39 0.76 6.08
N ILE A 142 0.62 1.54 5.72
CA ILE A 142 0.80 2.08 4.37
C ILE A 142 0.88 0.95 3.36
N ALA A 143 1.73 -0.06 3.60
CA ALA A 143 1.88 -1.22 2.73
C ALA A 143 0.56 -1.99 2.58
N GLN A 144 -0.16 -2.24 3.68
CA GLN A 144 -1.46 -2.91 3.67
C GLN A 144 -2.49 -2.13 2.84
N ARG A 145 -2.57 -0.80 3.00
CA ARG A 145 -3.48 0.07 2.23
C ARG A 145 -3.19 0.00 0.74
N ILE A 146 -1.92 0.07 0.32
CA ILE A 146 -1.53 -0.08 -1.10
C ILE A 146 -1.98 -1.44 -1.65
N MET A 147 -1.72 -2.52 -0.91
CA MET A 147 -2.06 -3.88 -1.34
C MET A 147 -3.57 -4.12 -1.41
N GLN A 148 -4.32 -3.63 -0.43
CA GLN A 148 -5.78 -3.80 -0.38
C GLN A 148 -6.49 -2.91 -1.39
N THR A 149 -6.08 -1.66 -1.55
CA THR A 149 -6.72 -0.73 -2.52
C THR A 149 -6.71 -1.29 -3.93
N GLY A 150 -5.59 -1.92 -4.36
CA GLY A 150 -5.50 -2.54 -5.68
C GLY A 150 -6.53 -3.67 -5.88
N ASN A 151 -6.68 -4.55 -4.89
CA ASN A 151 -7.67 -5.62 -4.93
C ASN A 151 -9.09 -5.07 -4.90
N SER A 152 -9.37 -4.19 -3.94
CA SER A 152 -10.73 -3.70 -3.70
C SER A 152 -11.27 -2.85 -4.85
N LEU A 153 -10.42 -2.03 -5.49
CA LEU A 153 -10.80 -1.28 -6.68
C LEU A 153 -11.14 -2.23 -7.84
N ARG A 154 -10.27 -3.22 -8.11
CA ARG A 154 -10.53 -4.21 -9.14
C ARG A 154 -11.79 -5.01 -8.85
N ASP A 155 -11.94 -5.57 -7.64
CA ASP A 155 -13.07 -6.44 -7.29
C ASP A 155 -14.39 -5.70 -7.40
N SER A 156 -14.49 -4.50 -6.85
CA SER A 156 -15.70 -3.70 -6.95
C SER A 156 -16.02 -3.30 -8.39
N ALA A 157 -15.01 -2.94 -9.19
CA ALA A 157 -15.22 -2.58 -10.59
C ALA A 157 -15.64 -3.78 -11.46
N VAL A 158 -14.95 -4.92 -11.31
CA VAL A 158 -15.29 -6.15 -12.06
C VAL A 158 -16.67 -6.65 -11.63
N GLN A 159 -16.95 -6.73 -10.32
CA GLN A 159 -18.25 -7.17 -9.82
C GLN A 159 -19.39 -6.24 -10.24
N ALA A 160 -19.17 -4.92 -10.24
CA ALA A 160 -20.19 -3.97 -10.69
C ALA A 160 -20.50 -4.15 -12.19
N VAL A 161 -19.46 -4.31 -13.02
CA VAL A 161 -19.66 -4.50 -14.46
C VAL A 161 -20.24 -5.87 -14.75
N ASP A 162 -19.67 -6.93 -14.20
CA ASP A 162 -20.04 -8.31 -14.51
C ASP A 162 -21.41 -8.67 -13.95
N ALA A 163 -21.60 -8.52 -12.64
CA ALA A 163 -22.82 -8.94 -11.96
C ALA A 163 -24.03 -8.08 -12.35
N LEU A 164 -23.91 -6.74 -12.31
CA LEU A 164 -25.02 -5.86 -12.64
C LEU A 164 -25.41 -5.96 -14.11
N TRP A 165 -24.42 -6.08 -15.02
CA TRP A 165 -24.65 -6.24 -16.43
C TRP A 165 -25.37 -7.57 -16.75
N HIS A 166 -24.89 -8.67 -16.19
CA HIS A 166 -25.50 -9.99 -16.35
C HIS A 166 -26.94 -10.02 -15.86
N VAL A 167 -27.19 -9.47 -14.68
CA VAL A 167 -28.55 -9.38 -14.10
C VAL A 167 -29.48 -8.53 -14.96
N LEU A 168 -29.01 -7.39 -15.44
CA LEU A 168 -29.79 -6.48 -16.27
C LEU A 168 -30.22 -7.18 -17.59
N ILE A 169 -29.28 -7.82 -18.28
CA ILE A 169 -29.55 -8.55 -19.51
C ILE A 169 -30.55 -9.67 -19.23
N TYR A 170 -30.33 -10.42 -18.15
CA TYR A 170 -31.19 -11.55 -17.79
C TYR A 170 -32.62 -11.12 -17.47
N ALA A 171 -32.79 -10.04 -16.69
CA ALA A 171 -34.08 -9.47 -16.35
C ALA A 171 -34.83 -8.97 -17.60
N ILE A 172 -34.16 -8.21 -18.47
CA ILE A 172 -34.77 -7.70 -19.71
C ILE A 172 -35.17 -8.85 -20.63
N SER A 173 -34.27 -9.82 -20.85
CA SER A 173 -34.55 -10.96 -21.71
C SER A 173 -35.69 -11.83 -21.18
N SER A 174 -35.77 -12.02 -19.85
CA SER A 174 -36.89 -12.74 -19.23
C SER A 174 -38.22 -12.02 -19.43
N LEU A 175 -38.25 -10.69 -19.30
CA LEU A 175 -39.43 -9.90 -19.56
C LEU A 175 -39.90 -10.00 -21.03
N VAL A 176 -38.95 -9.96 -21.98
CA VAL A 176 -39.27 -10.14 -23.41
C VAL A 176 -39.87 -11.51 -23.66
N LEU A 177 -39.25 -12.59 -23.16
CA LEU A 177 -39.79 -13.95 -23.33
C LEU A 177 -41.13 -14.15 -22.65
N PHE A 178 -41.38 -13.51 -21.50
CA PHE A 178 -42.70 -13.55 -20.86
C PHE A 178 -43.73 -12.79 -21.69
N ALA A 179 -43.38 -11.64 -22.27
CA ALA A 179 -44.28 -10.88 -23.13
C ALA A 179 -44.66 -11.65 -24.41
N GLU A 180 -43.71 -12.39 -24.99
CA GLU A 180 -43.93 -13.24 -26.16
C GLU A 180 -44.87 -14.41 -25.84
N ALA A 181 -44.75 -15.01 -24.65
CA ALA A 181 -45.63 -16.08 -24.22
C ALA A 181 -47.04 -15.57 -23.84
N ASP A 182 -47.13 -14.67 -22.89
CA ASP A 182 -48.32 -13.86 -22.50
C ASP A 182 -47.87 -12.71 -21.60
N TRP A 183 -48.24 -11.48 -21.93
CA TRP A 183 -47.84 -10.27 -21.20
C TRP A 183 -48.20 -10.29 -19.70
N ARG A 184 -49.20 -11.07 -19.28
CA ARG A 184 -49.60 -11.21 -17.88
C ARG A 184 -48.55 -11.87 -17.03
N LEU A 185 -47.68 -12.72 -17.61
CA LEU A 185 -46.55 -13.35 -16.94
C LEU A 185 -45.48 -12.34 -16.52
N MET A 186 -45.44 -11.15 -17.13
CA MET A 186 -44.53 -10.08 -16.70
C MET A 186 -44.93 -9.49 -15.32
N ILE A 187 -46.22 -9.53 -14.94
CA ILE A 187 -46.74 -8.83 -13.74
C ILE A 187 -46.08 -9.35 -12.45
N PRO A 188 -46.01 -10.66 -12.17
CA PRO A 188 -45.31 -11.17 -11.01
C PRO A 188 -43.82 -10.79 -10.97
N LEU A 189 -43.14 -10.84 -12.12
CA LEU A 189 -41.72 -10.51 -12.21
C LEU A 189 -41.44 -9.02 -11.99
N LEU A 190 -42.23 -8.13 -12.61
CA LEU A 190 -42.12 -6.67 -12.40
C LEU A 190 -42.43 -6.29 -10.95
N SER A 191 -43.46 -6.90 -10.34
CA SER A 191 -43.81 -6.68 -8.93
C SER A 191 -42.67 -7.13 -8.01
N TRP A 192 -42.06 -8.28 -8.32
CA TRP A 192 -40.92 -8.78 -7.58
C TRP A 192 -39.66 -7.89 -7.75
N ILE A 193 -39.36 -7.42 -8.98
CA ILE A 193 -38.25 -6.49 -9.22
C ILE A 193 -38.42 -5.21 -8.39
N ALA A 194 -39.61 -4.63 -8.40
CA ALA A 194 -39.92 -3.43 -7.62
C ALA A 194 -39.71 -3.67 -6.10
N ALA A 195 -40.26 -4.77 -5.59
CA ALA A 195 -40.09 -5.16 -4.19
C ALA A 195 -38.60 -5.47 -3.83
N TYR A 196 -37.87 -6.13 -4.73
CA TYR A 196 -36.46 -6.43 -4.54
C TYR A 196 -35.59 -5.18 -4.50
N VAL A 197 -35.80 -4.21 -5.41
CA VAL A 197 -35.17 -2.90 -5.35
C VAL A 197 -35.48 -2.18 -4.05
N GLY A 198 -36.73 -2.25 -3.59
CA GLY A 198 -37.15 -1.72 -2.29
C GLY A 198 -36.41 -2.39 -1.12
N ALA A 199 -36.26 -3.70 -1.15
CA ALA A 199 -35.50 -4.46 -0.15
C ALA A 199 -34.02 -4.05 -0.16
N LEU A 200 -33.40 -3.91 -1.33
CA LEU A 200 -32.02 -3.41 -1.46
C LEU A 200 -31.88 -2.02 -0.83
N TYR A 201 -32.78 -1.11 -1.17
CA TYR A 201 -32.76 0.27 -0.64
C TYR A 201 -32.91 0.30 0.89
N TYR A 202 -33.69 -0.62 1.47
CA TYR A 202 -33.89 -0.72 2.91
C TYR A 202 -32.72 -1.39 3.64
N PHE A 203 -32.24 -2.54 3.16
CA PHE A 203 -31.28 -3.38 3.87
C PHE A 203 -29.81 -2.96 3.64
N VAL A 204 -29.42 -2.59 2.41
CA VAL A 204 -28.01 -2.31 2.08
C VAL A 204 -27.40 -1.22 2.96
N PRO A 205 -28.04 -0.05 3.20
CA PRO A 205 -27.49 0.96 4.10
C PRO A 205 -27.33 0.46 5.54
N ARG A 206 -28.27 -0.37 6.02
CA ARG A 206 -28.24 -0.94 7.38
C ARG A 206 -27.13 -1.99 7.55
N VAL A 207 -26.96 -2.86 6.56
CA VAL A 207 -25.84 -3.81 6.52
C VAL A 207 -24.53 -3.04 6.55
N LYS A 208 -24.37 -2.02 5.70
CA LYS A 208 -23.18 -1.17 5.67
C LYS A 208 -22.89 -0.53 7.03
N GLU A 209 -23.87 0.11 7.66
CA GLU A 209 -23.69 0.76 8.97
C GLU A 209 -23.21 -0.25 10.03
N ARG A 210 -23.86 -1.41 10.12
CA ARG A 210 -23.50 -2.45 11.09
C ARG A 210 -22.16 -3.11 10.79
N SER A 211 -21.83 -3.28 9.50
CA SER A 211 -20.51 -3.80 9.08
C SER A 211 -19.38 -2.86 9.46
N VAL A 212 -19.56 -1.53 9.30
CA VAL A 212 -18.57 -0.54 9.74
C VAL A 212 -18.32 -0.65 11.24
N VAL A 213 -19.37 -0.66 12.07
CA VAL A 213 -19.24 -0.78 13.53
C VAL A 213 -18.56 -2.09 13.94
N SER A 214 -18.87 -3.19 13.26
CA SER A 214 -18.22 -4.49 13.50
C SER A 214 -16.75 -4.50 13.08
N SER A 215 -16.42 -3.83 11.98
CA SER A 215 -15.04 -3.67 11.48
C SER A 215 -14.19 -2.83 12.43
N ASP A 216 -14.74 -1.74 12.97
CA ASP A 216 -14.05 -0.90 13.96
C ASP A 216 -13.73 -1.70 15.23
N ALA A 217 -14.69 -2.50 15.73
CA ALA A 217 -14.45 -3.36 16.88
C ALA A 217 -13.38 -4.43 16.59
N ARG A 218 -13.35 -4.98 15.38
CA ARG A 218 -12.30 -5.92 14.93
C ARG A 218 -10.94 -5.26 14.88
N SER A 219 -10.87 -4.02 14.40
CA SER A 219 -9.62 -3.25 14.32
C SER A 219 -9.08 -2.93 15.71
N LYS A 220 -9.94 -2.59 16.67
CA LYS A 220 -9.57 -2.39 18.08
C LYS A 220 -9.02 -3.67 18.71
N LEU A 221 -9.70 -4.81 18.50
CA LEU A 221 -9.24 -6.12 18.96
C LEU A 221 -7.86 -6.46 18.39
N MET A 222 -7.70 -6.30 17.07
CA MET A 222 -6.41 -6.53 16.42
C MET A 222 -5.31 -5.63 17.00
N GLY A 223 -5.61 -4.35 17.25
CA GLY A 223 -4.68 -3.41 17.89
C GLY A 223 -4.21 -3.89 19.26
N ARG A 224 -5.11 -4.36 20.13
CA ARG A 224 -4.76 -4.90 21.45
C ARG A 224 -3.87 -6.15 21.34
N ILE A 225 -4.20 -7.08 20.44
CA ILE A 225 -3.42 -8.31 20.25
C ILE A 225 -2.02 -7.99 19.71
N VAL A 226 -1.92 -7.11 18.71
CA VAL A 226 -0.64 -6.69 18.13
C VAL A 226 0.23 -5.99 19.18
N ASP A 227 -0.35 -5.11 19.98
CA ASP A 227 0.37 -4.42 21.07
C ASP A 227 0.97 -5.43 22.06
N GLY A 228 0.17 -6.41 22.52
CA GLY A 228 0.64 -7.47 23.41
C GLY A 228 1.79 -8.29 22.80
N TYR A 229 1.69 -8.66 21.53
CA TYR A 229 2.75 -9.44 20.86
C TYR A 229 4.01 -8.61 20.55
N THR A 230 3.85 -7.36 20.22
CA THR A 230 4.99 -6.44 20.01
C THR A 230 5.77 -6.23 21.30
N ASN A 231 5.06 -6.14 22.43
CA ASN A 231 5.65 -5.93 23.75
C ASN A 231 5.78 -7.23 24.57
N ILE A 232 5.88 -8.40 23.90
CA ILE A 232 5.83 -9.71 24.55
C ILE A 232 6.91 -9.87 25.64
N THR A 233 8.08 -9.30 25.45
CA THR A 233 9.16 -9.33 26.43
C THR A 233 8.72 -8.66 27.74
N THR A 234 8.09 -7.49 27.66
CA THR A 234 7.55 -6.78 28.81
C THR A 234 6.50 -7.62 29.53
N LEU A 235 5.53 -8.19 28.77
CA LEU A 235 4.49 -9.06 29.34
C LEU A 235 5.09 -10.28 30.06
N LYS A 236 6.14 -10.88 29.50
CA LYS A 236 6.81 -12.03 30.11
C LYS A 236 7.61 -11.65 31.36
N LEU A 237 8.26 -10.48 31.36
CA LEU A 237 9.04 -10.00 32.50
C LEU A 237 8.16 -9.66 33.72
N PHE A 238 6.99 -9.05 33.50
CA PHE A 238 6.09 -8.65 34.56
C PHE A 238 5.08 -9.74 34.99
N ALA A 239 5.02 -10.86 34.30
CA ALA A 239 4.21 -12.06 34.64
C ALA A 239 2.70 -11.82 34.81
N HIS A 240 2.12 -10.77 34.22
CA HIS A 240 0.68 -10.44 34.34
C HIS A 240 -0.18 -11.04 33.22
N THR A 241 0.03 -12.30 32.89
CA THR A 241 -0.67 -13.01 31.78
C THR A 241 -2.20 -12.98 31.93
N ASN A 242 -2.72 -13.14 33.15
CA ASN A 242 -4.16 -13.12 33.41
C ASN A 242 -4.80 -11.75 33.14
N PHE A 243 -4.09 -10.67 33.46
CA PHE A 243 -4.54 -9.30 33.16
C PHE A 243 -4.66 -9.07 31.66
N GLU A 244 -3.65 -9.50 30.90
CA GLU A 244 -3.64 -9.36 29.45
C GLU A 244 -4.71 -10.23 28.76
N GLN A 245 -4.92 -11.46 29.27
CA GLN A 245 -6.01 -12.32 28.81
C GLN A 245 -7.38 -11.67 29.03
N GLN A 246 -7.61 -11.04 30.19
CA GLN A 246 -8.85 -10.33 30.47
C GLN A 246 -9.04 -9.13 29.52
N TYR A 247 -7.96 -8.37 29.28
CA TYR A 247 -7.98 -7.22 28.38
C TYR A 247 -8.31 -7.61 26.92
N ALA A 248 -7.78 -8.73 26.46
CA ALA A 248 -8.11 -9.30 25.15
C ALA A 248 -9.55 -9.86 25.11
N LYS A 249 -10.00 -10.53 26.20
CA LYS A 249 -11.35 -11.10 26.30
C LYS A 249 -12.44 -10.03 26.15
N GLU A 250 -12.30 -8.89 26.81
CA GLU A 250 -13.25 -7.77 26.70
C GLU A 250 -13.39 -7.28 25.25
N ALA A 251 -12.26 -7.17 24.53
CA ALA A 251 -12.30 -6.77 23.13
C ALA A 251 -12.92 -7.82 22.20
N ILE A 252 -12.70 -9.12 22.50
CA ILE A 252 -13.34 -10.24 21.78
C ILE A 252 -14.85 -10.22 22.02
N GLU A 253 -15.29 -10.01 23.26
CA GLU A 253 -16.71 -9.92 23.60
C GLU A 253 -17.39 -8.74 22.89
N GLU A 254 -16.77 -7.54 22.92
CA GLU A 254 -17.28 -6.37 22.20
C GLU A 254 -17.41 -6.65 20.71
N GLN A 255 -16.36 -7.17 20.07
CA GLN A 255 -16.36 -7.50 18.65
C GLN A 255 -17.42 -8.56 18.32
N THR A 256 -17.56 -9.59 19.15
CA THR A 256 -18.55 -10.67 18.97
C THR A 256 -19.99 -10.11 19.00
N VAL A 257 -20.31 -9.27 19.97
CA VAL A 257 -21.64 -8.64 20.05
C VAL A 257 -21.94 -7.77 18.83
N LYS A 258 -20.96 -6.96 18.36
CA LYS A 258 -21.14 -6.12 17.17
C LYS A 258 -21.30 -6.96 15.91
N ALA A 259 -20.54 -8.05 15.77
CA ALA A 259 -20.67 -8.99 14.66
C ALA A 259 -22.04 -9.69 14.65
N GLN A 260 -22.55 -10.11 15.82
CA GLN A 260 -23.89 -10.70 15.95
C GLN A 260 -25.01 -9.72 15.57
N LEU A 261 -24.88 -8.43 15.95
CA LEU A 261 -25.84 -7.40 15.57
C LEU A 261 -25.84 -7.15 14.05
N ALA A 262 -24.67 -7.19 13.39
CA ALA A 262 -24.58 -7.14 11.94
C ALA A 262 -25.22 -8.39 11.30
N GLY A 263 -24.93 -9.59 11.83
CA GLY A 263 -25.51 -10.86 11.38
C GLY A 263 -27.02 -10.90 11.46
N ARG A 264 -27.63 -10.29 12.48
CA ARG A 264 -29.11 -10.21 12.59
C ARG A 264 -29.76 -9.48 11.41
N VAL A 265 -29.13 -8.39 10.94
CA VAL A 265 -29.64 -7.64 9.78
C VAL A 265 -29.53 -8.48 8.51
N VAL A 266 -28.40 -9.18 8.32
CA VAL A 266 -28.20 -10.09 7.17
C VAL A 266 -29.23 -11.22 7.20
N THR A 267 -29.42 -11.88 8.34
CA THR A 267 -30.42 -12.96 8.48
C THR A 267 -31.84 -12.44 8.19
N SER A 268 -32.21 -11.26 8.71
CA SER A 268 -33.53 -10.68 8.44
C SER A 268 -33.74 -10.38 6.95
N MET A 269 -32.70 -9.91 6.28
CA MET A 269 -32.68 -9.66 4.85
C MET A 269 -32.86 -10.95 4.05
N ASP A 270 -32.12 -12.01 4.40
CA ASP A 270 -32.20 -13.32 3.72
C ASP A 270 -33.59 -13.94 3.85
N VAL A 271 -34.24 -13.84 5.03
CA VAL A 271 -35.61 -14.31 5.24
C VAL A 271 -36.61 -13.55 4.35
N VAL A 272 -36.49 -12.21 4.28
CA VAL A 272 -37.38 -11.38 3.44
C VAL A 272 -37.20 -11.74 1.96
N ILE A 273 -35.96 -11.84 1.47
CA ILE A 273 -35.66 -12.19 0.08
C ILE A 273 -36.15 -13.59 -0.25
N THR A 274 -35.90 -14.57 0.62
CA THR A 274 -36.38 -15.95 0.41
C THR A 274 -37.88 -16.04 0.36
N THR A 275 -38.60 -15.25 1.20
CA THR A 275 -40.07 -15.16 1.17
C THR A 275 -40.55 -14.54 -0.15
N MET A 276 -39.93 -13.44 -0.59
CA MET A 276 -40.24 -12.81 -1.88
C MET A 276 -40.00 -13.75 -3.06
N ASN A 277 -38.91 -14.52 -3.01
CA ASN A 277 -38.56 -15.53 -4.01
C ASN A 277 -39.60 -16.66 -4.05
N GLY A 278 -40.04 -17.13 -2.90
CA GLY A 278 -41.14 -18.10 -2.81
C GLY A 278 -42.45 -17.59 -3.40
N LEU A 279 -42.79 -16.33 -3.10
CA LEU A 279 -43.98 -15.67 -3.69
C LEU A 279 -43.86 -15.56 -5.21
N LEU A 280 -42.71 -15.17 -5.73
CA LEU A 280 -42.46 -15.11 -7.18
C LEU A 280 -42.66 -16.47 -7.86
N ILE A 281 -42.11 -17.54 -7.32
CA ILE A 281 -42.26 -18.90 -7.85
C ILE A 281 -43.77 -19.27 -7.88
N VAL A 282 -44.47 -19.14 -6.75
CA VAL A 282 -45.84 -19.57 -6.62
C VAL A 282 -46.76 -18.74 -7.52
N THR A 283 -46.59 -17.41 -7.53
CA THR A 283 -47.47 -16.53 -8.34
C THR A 283 -47.24 -16.71 -9.83
N THR A 284 -45.98 -16.82 -10.29
CA THR A 284 -45.69 -17.03 -11.72
C THR A 284 -46.13 -18.39 -12.19
N THR A 285 -45.79 -19.47 -11.44
CA THR A 285 -46.19 -20.83 -11.82
C THR A 285 -47.71 -21.00 -11.75
N GLY A 286 -48.39 -20.45 -10.72
CA GLY A 286 -49.83 -20.49 -10.59
C GLY A 286 -50.55 -19.74 -11.72
N LEU A 287 -50.03 -18.54 -12.10
CA LEU A 287 -50.55 -17.79 -13.21
C LEU A 287 -50.34 -18.51 -14.55
N ALA A 288 -49.15 -19.11 -14.75
CA ALA A 288 -48.86 -19.89 -15.95
C ALA A 288 -49.79 -21.12 -16.09
N LEU A 289 -50.03 -21.85 -14.99
CA LEU A 289 -51.00 -22.96 -14.98
C LEU A 289 -52.41 -22.48 -15.27
N TRP A 290 -52.86 -21.35 -14.71
CA TRP A 290 -54.15 -20.77 -15.00
C TRP A 290 -54.29 -20.37 -16.48
N LEU A 291 -53.30 -19.69 -17.07
CA LEU A 291 -53.30 -19.33 -18.48
C LEU A 291 -53.31 -20.57 -19.39
N TRP A 292 -52.61 -21.61 -19.01
CA TRP A 292 -52.63 -22.88 -19.73
C TRP A 292 -54.04 -23.53 -19.71
N THR A 293 -54.73 -23.54 -18.59
CA THR A 293 -56.14 -24.05 -18.53
C THR A 293 -57.08 -23.29 -19.43
N GLN A 294 -56.77 -22.03 -19.74
CA GLN A 294 -57.47 -21.20 -20.70
C GLN A 294 -56.99 -21.39 -22.15
N SER A 295 -56.05 -22.32 -22.39
CA SER A 295 -55.43 -22.57 -23.72
C SER A 295 -54.73 -21.32 -24.31
N LEU A 296 -54.28 -20.37 -23.48
CA LEU A 296 -53.60 -19.16 -23.89
C LEU A 296 -52.08 -19.35 -24.06
N ILE A 297 -51.50 -20.33 -23.35
CA ILE A 297 -50.08 -20.65 -23.44
C ILE A 297 -49.85 -22.16 -23.57
N THR A 298 -48.65 -22.57 -24.03
CA THR A 298 -48.25 -23.95 -24.18
C THR A 298 -47.66 -24.51 -22.87
N VAL A 299 -47.49 -25.83 -22.75
CA VAL A 299 -46.78 -26.46 -21.61
C VAL A 299 -45.31 -26.08 -21.62
N GLY A 300 -44.70 -25.91 -22.80
CA GLY A 300 -43.37 -25.37 -22.92
C GLY A 300 -43.23 -23.97 -22.32
N ALA A 301 -44.25 -23.12 -22.49
CA ALA A 301 -44.28 -21.79 -21.88
C ALA A 301 -44.36 -21.85 -20.34
N ILE A 302 -45.03 -22.86 -19.72
CA ILE A 302 -44.99 -23.07 -18.28
C ILE A 302 -43.56 -23.44 -17.82
N ALA A 303 -42.90 -24.35 -18.56
CA ALA A 303 -41.53 -24.76 -18.26
C ALA A 303 -40.55 -23.58 -18.39
N LEU A 304 -40.70 -22.75 -19.44
CA LEU A 304 -39.94 -21.51 -19.62
C LEU A 304 -40.11 -20.57 -18.44
N ALA A 305 -41.34 -20.24 -18.09
CA ALA A 305 -41.65 -19.29 -17.03
C ALA A 305 -41.11 -19.76 -15.69
N THR A 306 -41.32 -21.02 -15.34
CA THR A 306 -40.85 -21.62 -14.08
C THR A 306 -39.31 -21.68 -14.05
N GLY A 307 -38.67 -22.12 -15.16
CA GLY A 307 -37.22 -22.21 -15.27
C GLY A 307 -36.53 -20.85 -15.14
N LEU A 308 -37.02 -19.82 -15.83
CA LEU A 308 -36.49 -18.45 -15.72
C LEU A 308 -36.66 -17.87 -14.31
N VAL A 309 -37.81 -18.09 -13.67
CA VAL A 309 -38.04 -17.66 -12.28
C VAL A 309 -37.08 -18.34 -11.31
N ILE A 310 -36.88 -19.66 -11.41
CA ILE A 310 -35.92 -20.38 -10.56
C ILE A 310 -34.50 -19.81 -10.75
N ARG A 311 -34.12 -19.49 -11.97
CA ARG A 311 -32.81 -18.88 -12.25
C ARG A 311 -32.69 -17.50 -11.62
N ILE A 312 -33.71 -16.63 -11.75
CA ILE A 312 -33.75 -15.28 -11.13
C ILE A 312 -33.64 -15.40 -9.61
N VAL A 313 -34.36 -16.34 -9.01
CA VAL A 313 -34.32 -16.63 -7.57
C VAL A 313 -32.88 -17.00 -7.13
N ASN A 314 -32.21 -17.89 -7.85
CA ASN A 314 -30.82 -18.25 -7.55
C ASN A 314 -29.85 -17.07 -7.70
N MET A 315 -30.10 -16.17 -8.68
CA MET A 315 -29.30 -14.97 -8.87
C MET A 315 -29.54 -13.93 -7.76
N SER A 316 -30.74 -13.85 -7.19
CA SER A 316 -31.11 -12.80 -6.23
C SER A 316 -30.25 -12.83 -4.95
N GLY A 317 -29.96 -14.03 -4.42
CA GLY A 317 -29.07 -14.20 -3.27
C GLY A 317 -27.62 -13.81 -3.60
N TRP A 318 -27.14 -14.21 -4.78
CA TRP A 318 -25.80 -13.86 -5.25
C TRP A 318 -25.65 -12.34 -5.46
N ILE A 319 -26.63 -11.66 -6.07
CA ILE A 319 -26.63 -10.20 -6.26
C ILE A 319 -26.46 -9.47 -4.93
N MET A 320 -27.18 -9.89 -3.90
CA MET A 320 -27.12 -9.27 -2.59
C MET A 320 -25.71 -9.34 -2.00
N TRP A 321 -25.06 -10.51 -2.11
CA TRP A 321 -23.69 -10.72 -1.69
C TRP A 321 -22.70 -9.82 -2.48
N VAL A 322 -22.88 -9.75 -3.80
CA VAL A 322 -22.07 -8.89 -4.69
C VAL A 322 -22.23 -7.41 -4.35
N VAL A 323 -23.46 -6.93 -4.17
CA VAL A 323 -23.72 -5.53 -3.81
C VAL A 323 -23.09 -5.18 -2.46
N THR A 324 -23.19 -6.06 -1.47
CA THR A 324 -22.53 -5.88 -0.17
C THR A 324 -21.02 -5.81 -0.34
N GLY A 325 -20.43 -6.74 -1.10
CA GLY A 325 -19.00 -6.77 -1.39
C GLY A 325 -18.50 -5.52 -2.14
N ILE A 326 -19.29 -4.99 -3.08
CA ILE A 326 -18.96 -3.73 -3.77
C ILE A 326 -18.85 -2.58 -2.76
N PHE A 327 -19.82 -2.44 -1.83
CA PHE A 327 -19.78 -1.37 -0.83
C PHE A 327 -18.63 -1.53 0.17
N GLU A 328 -18.32 -2.76 0.59
CA GLU A 328 -17.15 -3.05 1.44
C GLU A 328 -15.84 -2.67 0.71
N ASN A 329 -15.70 -3.05 -0.54
CA ASN A 329 -14.53 -2.73 -1.35
C ASN A 329 -14.39 -1.21 -1.60
N ILE A 330 -15.50 -0.50 -1.84
CA ILE A 330 -15.48 0.97 -1.94
C ILE A 330 -15.01 1.60 -0.62
N GLY A 331 -15.43 1.07 0.51
CA GLY A 331 -14.98 1.51 1.83
C GLY A 331 -13.45 1.33 2.01
N MET A 332 -12.92 0.17 1.59
CA MET A 332 -11.47 -0.08 1.64
C MET A 332 -10.68 0.82 0.67
N VAL A 333 -11.22 1.12 -0.51
CA VAL A 333 -10.61 2.11 -1.41
C VAL A 333 -10.61 3.50 -0.76
N GLN A 334 -11.70 3.89 -0.11
CA GLN A 334 -11.80 5.17 0.58
C GLN A 334 -10.79 5.30 1.74
N ASP A 335 -10.57 4.23 2.51
CA ASP A 335 -9.51 4.20 3.53
C ASP A 335 -8.10 4.30 2.89
N GLY A 336 -7.87 3.59 1.80
CA GLY A 336 -6.62 3.65 1.05
C GLY A 336 -6.28 5.05 0.55
N LEU A 337 -7.27 5.81 0.06
CA LEU A 337 -7.09 7.18 -0.42
C LEU A 337 -6.49 8.10 0.64
N GLN A 338 -6.77 7.91 1.92
CA GLN A 338 -6.22 8.73 3.00
C GLN A 338 -4.68 8.70 3.04
N SER A 339 -4.06 7.61 2.59
CA SER A 339 -2.60 7.48 2.51
C SER A 339 -2.08 7.70 1.08
N ILE A 340 -2.77 7.16 0.07
CA ILE A 340 -2.26 7.08 -1.31
C ILE A 340 -2.41 8.41 -2.06
N SER A 341 -3.41 9.23 -1.74
CA SER A 341 -3.71 10.47 -2.47
C SER A 341 -3.19 11.75 -1.78
N GLN A 342 -2.35 11.60 -0.74
CA GLN A 342 -1.75 12.78 -0.11
C GLN A 342 -0.78 13.46 -1.06
N PRO A 343 -0.80 14.81 -1.16
CA PRO A 343 0.16 15.52 -1.99
C PRO A 343 1.58 15.33 -1.45
N VAL A 344 2.54 15.21 -2.36
CA VAL A 344 3.96 15.19 -1.99
C VAL A 344 4.35 16.57 -1.50
N SER A 345 4.85 16.67 -0.25
CA SER A 345 5.14 17.97 0.37
C SER A 345 6.47 18.59 -0.07
N VAL A 346 7.43 17.78 -0.49
CA VAL A 346 8.72 18.24 -1.00
C VAL A 346 8.87 17.77 -2.44
N THR A 347 8.69 18.67 -3.39
CA THR A 347 8.75 18.37 -4.83
C THR A 347 9.91 19.09 -5.49
N ASP A 348 10.52 18.45 -6.48
CA ASP A 348 11.50 19.13 -7.32
C ASP A 348 10.78 20.13 -8.23
N ARG A 349 11.45 21.27 -8.47
CA ARG A 349 10.97 22.26 -9.44
C ARG A 349 11.00 21.70 -10.85
N ASP A 350 10.10 22.17 -11.70
CA ASP A 350 10.18 21.85 -13.13
C ASP A 350 11.55 22.28 -13.66
N GLN A 351 12.28 21.36 -14.31
CA GLN A 351 13.65 21.56 -14.82
C GLN A 351 14.72 21.72 -13.72
N ALA A 352 14.55 21.16 -12.52
CA ALA A 352 15.60 21.11 -11.51
C ALA A 352 16.89 20.50 -12.08
N LYS A 353 18.00 21.21 -11.93
CA LYS A 353 19.32 20.77 -12.44
C LYS A 353 19.98 19.82 -11.44
N PRO A 354 20.86 18.92 -11.89
CA PRO A 354 21.72 18.18 -10.99
C PRO A 354 22.64 19.11 -10.18
N LEU A 355 22.83 18.83 -8.90
CA LEU A 355 23.77 19.57 -8.06
C LEU A 355 25.21 19.29 -8.49
N ALA A 356 25.97 20.33 -8.80
CA ALA A 356 27.39 20.25 -9.08
C ALA A 356 28.20 20.69 -7.84
N VAL A 357 28.90 19.76 -7.18
CA VAL A 357 29.75 20.06 -6.01
C VAL A 357 31.19 20.03 -6.44
N ALA A 358 31.84 21.19 -6.42
CA ALA A 358 33.26 21.35 -6.76
C ALA A 358 34.15 21.44 -5.51
N ARG A 359 33.70 22.14 -4.47
CA ARG A 359 34.49 22.44 -3.26
C ARG A 359 33.84 21.95 -1.99
N GLY A 360 32.49 21.85 -1.97
CA GLY A 360 31.71 21.41 -0.82
C GLY A 360 31.50 22.49 0.24
N GLU A 361 31.43 23.77 -0.15
CA GLU A 361 30.99 24.88 0.71
C GLU A 361 29.52 24.72 1.04
N VAL A 362 29.12 24.89 2.31
CA VAL A 362 27.71 24.85 2.72
C VAL A 362 27.38 26.14 3.46
N ARG A 363 26.30 26.82 3.02
CA ARG A 363 25.87 28.09 3.61
C ARG A 363 24.38 28.07 3.93
N PHE A 364 24.04 28.46 5.15
CA PHE A 364 22.66 28.70 5.60
C PHE A 364 22.49 30.22 5.70
N GLU A 365 21.49 30.78 5.01
CA GLU A 365 21.23 32.23 4.97
C GLU A 365 19.80 32.50 5.43
N HIS A 366 19.68 33.18 6.57
CA HIS A 366 18.42 33.56 7.19
C HIS A 366 17.39 32.46 7.31
N VAL A 367 17.84 31.21 7.61
CA VAL A 367 17.00 30.03 7.61
C VAL A 367 16.02 30.04 8.76
N ASN A 368 14.73 29.87 8.43
CA ASN A 368 13.62 29.75 9.36
C ASN A 368 12.87 28.44 9.11
N PHE A 369 12.53 27.73 10.20
CA PHE A 369 11.77 26.48 10.09
C PHE A 369 11.09 26.11 11.42
N HIS A 370 9.80 25.67 11.37
CA HIS A 370 9.01 25.36 12.56
C HIS A 370 8.06 24.14 12.42
N TYR A 371 8.22 23.27 11.43
CA TYR A 371 7.34 22.10 11.19
C TYR A 371 5.85 22.47 11.11
N GLY A 372 5.49 23.61 10.50
CA GLY A 372 4.12 24.10 10.41
C GLY A 372 3.51 24.60 11.74
N LYS A 373 4.32 24.77 12.82
CA LYS A 373 3.89 25.31 14.12
C LYS A 373 4.04 26.83 14.17
N LYS A 374 3.34 27.50 15.10
CA LYS A 374 3.38 28.95 15.24
C LYS A 374 4.70 29.54 15.77
N SER A 375 5.60 28.72 16.32
CA SER A 375 6.91 29.17 16.83
C SER A 375 8.00 28.19 16.43
N GLY A 376 9.16 28.73 16.09
CA GLY A 376 10.22 28.05 15.37
C GLY A 376 11.10 27.11 16.18
N ILE A 377 11.58 26.07 15.50
CA ILE A 377 12.70 25.23 15.96
C ILE A 377 14.01 25.84 15.46
N ILE A 378 14.00 26.49 14.29
CA ILE A 378 15.13 27.26 13.74
C ILE A 378 14.63 28.68 13.45
N GLY A 379 15.35 29.70 13.94
CA GLY A 379 14.97 31.11 13.76
C GLY A 379 16.13 31.97 13.30
N ASP A 380 16.06 32.50 12.08
CA ASP A 380 17.05 33.39 11.47
C ASP A 380 18.50 32.88 11.55
N LEU A 381 18.67 31.57 11.24
CA LEU A 381 19.96 30.91 11.37
C LEU A 381 20.86 31.24 10.17
N ASN A 382 22.05 31.76 10.47
CA ASN A 382 23.11 32.08 9.52
C ASN A 382 24.35 31.24 9.89
N LEU A 383 24.82 30.39 8.98
CA LEU A 383 25.98 29.49 9.18
C LEU A 383 26.72 29.31 7.86
N ASP A 384 28.02 29.64 7.89
CA ASP A 384 28.93 29.42 6.76
C ASP A 384 29.94 28.32 7.13
N ILE A 385 30.04 27.29 6.28
CA ILE A 385 30.93 26.14 6.45
C ILE A 385 31.86 26.11 5.23
N LYS A 386 33.15 26.30 5.47
CA LYS A 386 34.14 26.38 4.41
C LYS A 386 34.41 25.02 3.76
N PRO A 387 34.87 25.00 2.50
CA PRO A 387 35.30 23.76 1.85
C PRO A 387 36.32 22.97 2.70
N GLY A 388 36.04 21.68 2.95
CA GLY A 388 36.93 20.81 3.73
C GLY A 388 36.93 21.07 5.24
N GLU A 389 36.15 22.05 5.74
CA GLU A 389 36.01 22.34 7.17
C GLU A 389 35.22 21.25 7.89
N LYS A 390 35.66 20.88 9.09
CA LYS A 390 34.98 19.94 9.97
C LYS A 390 34.33 20.68 11.13
N ILE A 391 32.99 20.77 11.13
CA ILE A 391 32.27 21.43 12.20
C ILE A 391 31.53 20.43 13.10
N GLY A 392 31.51 20.74 14.41
CA GLY A 392 30.73 20.03 15.40
C GLY A 392 29.50 20.82 15.82
N LEU A 393 28.30 20.26 15.61
CA LEU A 393 27.04 20.83 16.11
C LEU A 393 26.80 20.35 17.54
N ILE A 394 26.76 21.25 18.49
CA ILE A 394 26.59 20.97 19.93
C ILE A 394 25.37 21.73 20.46
N GLY A 395 24.78 21.25 21.51
CA GLY A 395 23.64 21.91 22.18
C GLY A 395 22.72 20.93 22.91
N PRO A 396 21.83 21.41 23.75
CA PRO A 396 20.88 20.58 24.47
C PRO A 396 19.94 19.82 23.53
N SER A 397 19.25 18.81 24.09
CA SER A 397 18.22 18.11 23.34
C SER A 397 17.12 19.11 22.90
N GLY A 398 16.65 19.00 21.68
CA GLY A 398 15.66 19.92 21.11
C GLY A 398 16.22 21.25 20.59
N ALA A 399 17.54 21.50 20.64
CA ALA A 399 18.16 22.75 20.14
C ALA A 399 18.07 22.94 18.61
N GLY A 400 17.66 21.93 17.83
CA GLY A 400 17.50 22.01 16.39
C GLY A 400 18.60 21.35 15.56
N LYS A 401 19.57 20.63 16.18
CA LYS A 401 20.71 19.99 15.49
C LYS A 401 20.28 19.04 14.36
N SER A 402 19.44 18.06 14.68
CA SER A 402 18.93 17.08 13.68
C SER A 402 18.00 17.76 12.66
N THR A 403 17.29 18.83 13.04
CA THR A 403 16.48 19.62 12.11
C THR A 403 17.36 20.29 11.07
N LEU A 404 18.49 20.88 11.47
CA LEU A 404 19.43 21.51 10.56
C LEU A 404 19.97 20.53 9.51
N VAL A 405 20.32 19.32 9.95
CA VAL A 405 20.75 18.21 9.09
C VAL A 405 19.63 17.79 8.12
N ASN A 406 18.40 17.63 8.61
CA ASN A 406 17.25 17.26 7.78
C ASN A 406 16.93 18.33 6.71
N LEU A 407 17.10 19.60 7.04
CA LEU A 407 16.94 20.71 6.07
C LEU A 407 18.05 20.68 5.01
N LEU A 408 19.31 20.40 5.38
CA LEU A 408 20.42 20.28 4.42
C LEU A 408 20.21 19.11 3.45
N LEU A 409 19.65 18.00 3.92
CA LEU A 409 19.27 16.84 3.09
C LEU A 409 17.98 17.08 2.29
N ARG A 410 17.37 18.26 2.46
CA ARG A 410 16.07 18.59 1.87
C ARG A 410 15.03 17.50 2.08
N LEU A 411 14.97 16.99 3.33
CA LEU A 411 13.87 16.12 3.79
C LEU A 411 12.63 16.96 4.12
N TYR A 412 12.84 18.26 4.31
CA TYR A 412 11.86 19.33 4.45
C TYR A 412 12.37 20.56 3.68
N ASP A 413 11.49 21.32 3.05
CA ASP A 413 11.83 22.62 2.50
C ASP A 413 11.84 23.69 3.63
N VAL A 414 12.75 24.66 3.54
CA VAL A 414 12.80 25.78 4.49
C VAL A 414 11.56 26.66 4.35
N GLU A 415 11.08 27.23 5.46
CA GLU A 415 9.93 28.14 5.49
C GLU A 415 10.33 29.61 5.26
N GLY A 416 11.61 29.90 5.40
CA GLY A 416 12.22 31.19 5.07
C GLY A 416 13.73 31.07 4.95
N GLY A 417 14.35 32.01 4.21
CA GLY A 417 15.77 31.93 3.90
C GLY A 417 16.12 30.92 2.83
N GLN A 418 17.39 30.50 2.76
CA GLN A 418 17.88 29.54 1.80
C GLN A 418 19.10 28.76 2.31
N ILE A 419 19.34 27.58 1.72
CA ILE A 419 20.55 26.78 1.96
C ILE A 419 21.27 26.62 0.64
N LEU A 420 22.55 26.94 0.62
CA LEU A 420 23.38 26.91 -0.58
C LEU A 420 24.49 25.85 -0.42
N ILE A 421 24.79 25.13 -1.50
CA ILE A 421 25.98 24.28 -1.64
C ILE A 421 26.77 24.78 -2.85
N ASP A 422 28.01 25.21 -2.64
CA ASP A 422 28.84 25.85 -3.67
C ASP A 422 28.08 26.97 -4.42
N GLY A 423 27.31 27.81 -3.67
CA GLY A 423 26.51 28.91 -4.21
C GLY A 423 25.20 28.49 -4.92
N GLN A 424 24.89 27.20 -5.02
CA GLN A 424 23.64 26.69 -5.61
C GLN A 424 22.60 26.44 -4.53
N ASN A 425 21.40 27.04 -4.68
CA ASN A 425 20.30 26.81 -3.75
C ASN A 425 19.78 25.37 -3.86
N ILE A 426 19.76 24.64 -2.74
CA ILE A 426 19.30 23.24 -2.71
C ILE A 426 17.82 23.07 -3.09
N ALA A 427 17.00 24.14 -3.02
CA ALA A 427 15.61 24.13 -3.46
C ALA A 427 15.47 24.11 -5.00
N ASP A 428 16.51 24.51 -5.74
CA ASP A 428 16.51 24.61 -7.20
C ASP A 428 17.16 23.40 -7.89
N VAL A 429 17.69 22.45 -7.13
CA VAL A 429 18.32 21.22 -7.64
C VAL A 429 17.49 19.99 -7.35
N GLY A 430 17.70 18.91 -8.12
CA GLY A 430 17.01 17.64 -7.89
C GLY A 430 17.42 16.99 -6.56
N GLN A 431 16.45 16.51 -5.79
CA GLN A 431 16.67 15.91 -4.46
C GLN A 431 17.61 14.70 -4.53
N GLU A 432 17.51 13.86 -5.57
CA GLU A 432 18.39 12.70 -5.74
C GLU A 432 19.83 13.15 -5.93
N SER A 433 20.08 14.10 -6.83
CA SER A 433 21.41 14.63 -7.08
C SER A 433 22.02 15.33 -5.86
N LEU A 434 21.19 16.03 -5.05
CA LEU A 434 21.60 16.61 -3.77
C LEU A 434 22.07 15.51 -2.81
N ARG A 435 21.23 14.50 -2.61
CA ARG A 435 21.49 13.41 -1.65
C ARG A 435 22.65 12.52 -2.10
N GLU A 436 22.91 12.38 -3.40
CA GLU A 436 24.10 11.69 -3.91
C GLU A 436 25.40 12.37 -3.45
N ARG A 437 25.43 13.68 -3.33
CA ARG A 437 26.60 14.47 -2.93
C ARG A 437 26.79 14.58 -1.41
N ILE A 438 25.90 14.02 -0.62
CA ILE A 438 25.97 14.02 0.84
C ILE A 438 25.99 12.59 1.36
N GLY A 439 27.06 12.19 2.06
CA GLY A 439 27.12 10.95 2.83
C GLY A 439 26.58 11.19 4.24
N MET A 440 25.75 10.27 4.75
CA MET A 440 25.24 10.39 6.12
C MET A 440 25.41 9.09 6.89
N ILE A 441 25.96 9.19 8.11
CA ILE A 441 25.94 8.14 9.12
C ILE A 441 24.94 8.55 10.18
N THR A 442 23.89 7.77 10.35
CA THR A 442 22.83 8.00 11.35
C THR A 442 23.17 7.36 12.69
N GLN A 443 22.60 7.90 13.77
CA GLN A 443 22.70 7.33 15.12
C GLN A 443 22.22 5.87 15.15
N ASP A 444 21.01 5.62 14.63
CA ASP A 444 20.47 4.30 14.43
C ASP A 444 20.87 3.75 13.05
N THR A 445 21.83 2.85 13.05
CA THR A 445 22.30 2.20 11.82
C THR A 445 21.35 1.07 11.41
N SER A 446 20.28 1.43 10.71
CA SER A 446 19.36 0.45 10.14
C SER A 446 19.93 -0.15 8.85
N LEU A 447 19.82 -1.47 8.74
CA LEU A 447 20.14 -2.22 7.52
C LEU A 447 18.83 -2.72 6.89
N LEU A 448 18.82 -2.76 5.57
CA LEU A 448 17.72 -3.35 4.82
C LEU A 448 17.72 -4.86 5.02
N HIS A 449 16.54 -5.49 5.08
CA HIS A 449 16.39 -6.95 5.17
C HIS A 449 16.73 -7.60 3.82
N ARG A 450 18.00 -7.52 3.46
CA ARG A 450 18.59 -8.01 2.20
C ARG A 450 19.97 -8.58 2.49
N SER A 451 20.69 -9.03 1.46
CA SER A 451 22.08 -9.45 1.60
C SER A 451 22.98 -8.32 2.09
N ILE A 452 24.14 -8.69 2.67
CA ILE A 452 25.19 -7.71 3.02
C ILE A 452 25.63 -6.96 1.75
N ARG A 453 25.76 -7.66 0.62
CA ARG A 453 26.09 -7.08 -0.70
C ARG A 453 25.10 -5.98 -1.07
N ASP A 454 23.80 -6.26 -1.05
CA ASP A 454 22.75 -5.27 -1.39
C ASP A 454 22.80 -4.06 -0.47
N ASN A 455 23.06 -4.30 0.82
CA ASN A 455 23.20 -3.22 1.80
C ASN A 455 24.38 -2.31 1.49
N LEU A 456 25.51 -2.83 1.03
CA LEU A 456 26.67 -2.05 0.63
C LEU A 456 26.45 -1.33 -0.70
N LEU A 457 25.95 -2.03 -1.72
CA LEU A 457 25.65 -1.48 -3.04
C LEU A 457 24.64 -0.34 -3.01
N TYR A 458 23.85 -0.21 -1.93
CA TYR A 458 22.96 0.95 -1.75
C TYR A 458 23.73 2.28 -1.70
N GLY A 459 25.04 2.26 -1.35
CA GLY A 459 25.93 3.43 -1.43
C GLY A 459 26.34 3.75 -2.86
N LYS A 460 26.59 2.72 -3.69
CA LYS A 460 26.99 2.83 -5.10
C LYS A 460 26.57 1.56 -5.85
N PRO A 461 25.42 1.59 -6.58
CA PRO A 461 24.83 0.40 -7.21
C PRO A 461 25.72 -0.30 -8.24
N ASP A 462 26.59 0.42 -8.91
CA ASP A 462 27.51 -0.04 -9.95
C ASP A 462 28.93 -0.37 -9.45
N ALA A 463 29.12 -0.47 -8.13
CA ALA A 463 30.42 -0.77 -7.55
C ALA A 463 30.87 -2.20 -7.88
N THR A 464 32.15 -2.34 -8.21
CA THR A 464 32.79 -3.65 -8.42
C THR A 464 33.06 -4.36 -7.08
N ASP A 465 33.27 -5.69 -7.11
CA ASP A 465 33.63 -6.46 -5.93
C ASP A 465 34.93 -5.96 -5.28
N ALA A 466 35.90 -5.49 -6.08
CA ALA A 466 37.11 -4.89 -5.56
C ALA A 466 36.83 -3.61 -4.75
N GLN A 467 35.93 -2.75 -5.23
CA GLN A 467 35.53 -1.54 -4.52
C GLN A 467 34.75 -1.88 -3.24
N LEU A 468 33.91 -2.93 -3.29
CA LEU A 468 33.21 -3.42 -2.09
C LEU A 468 34.18 -3.87 -1.02
N TRP A 469 35.17 -4.70 -1.39
CA TRP A 469 36.22 -5.17 -0.46
C TRP A 469 37.07 -4.03 0.08
N GLU A 470 37.45 -3.06 -0.74
CA GLU A 470 38.16 -1.87 -0.30
C GLU A 470 37.38 -1.07 0.76
N ALA A 471 36.09 -0.82 0.51
CA ALA A 471 35.25 -0.10 1.45
C ALA A 471 35.04 -0.89 2.77
N VAL A 472 34.85 -2.21 2.67
CA VAL A 472 34.72 -3.12 3.81
C VAL A 472 36.02 -3.17 4.64
N HIS A 473 37.19 -3.21 4.01
CA HIS A 473 38.47 -3.18 4.69
C HIS A 473 38.72 -1.85 5.41
N LYS A 474 38.44 -0.71 4.73
CA LYS A 474 38.54 0.63 5.36
C LYS A 474 37.56 0.81 6.54
N ALA A 475 36.47 0.09 6.56
CA ALA A 475 35.47 0.08 7.66
C ALA A 475 35.78 -1.01 8.71
N ARG A 476 36.89 -1.76 8.61
CA ARG A 476 37.22 -2.90 9.48
C ARG A 476 36.08 -3.94 9.56
N ALA A 477 35.30 -4.08 8.49
CA ALA A 477 34.23 -5.05 8.42
C ALA A 477 34.64 -6.39 7.78
N ASP A 478 35.81 -6.46 7.19
CA ASP A 478 36.46 -7.65 6.65
C ASP A 478 36.78 -8.72 7.71
N GLU A 479 36.90 -8.33 8.96
CA GLU A 479 37.13 -9.23 10.10
C GLU A 479 35.94 -10.17 10.36
N PHE A 480 34.71 -9.76 10.08
CA PHE A 480 33.51 -10.54 10.43
C PHE A 480 32.62 -10.91 9.24
N ILE A 481 32.57 -10.11 8.16
CA ILE A 481 31.70 -10.40 7.01
C ILE A 481 31.96 -11.80 6.44
N PRO A 482 33.21 -12.27 6.22
CA PRO A 482 33.45 -13.62 5.70
C PRO A 482 32.94 -14.75 6.60
N LEU A 483 32.79 -14.49 7.90
CA LEU A 483 32.33 -15.46 8.91
C LEU A 483 30.81 -15.52 9.05
N LEU A 484 30.08 -14.59 8.43
CA LEU A 484 28.63 -14.55 8.50
C LEU A 484 28.01 -15.73 7.74
N THR A 485 27.04 -16.39 8.38
CA THR A 485 26.22 -17.42 7.75
C THR A 485 24.78 -17.24 8.23
N ASP A 486 23.83 -17.14 7.31
CA ASP A 486 22.42 -17.01 7.64
C ASP A 486 21.72 -18.37 7.80
N SER A 487 20.43 -18.35 8.16
CA SER A 487 19.64 -19.56 8.39
C SER A 487 19.40 -20.42 7.13
N GLU A 488 19.66 -19.88 5.94
CA GLU A 488 19.56 -20.59 4.65
C GLU A 488 20.93 -21.07 4.16
N GLY A 489 22.00 -20.88 4.95
CA GLY A 489 23.37 -21.30 4.63
C GLY A 489 24.11 -20.37 3.66
N ARG A 490 23.59 -19.17 3.35
CA ARG A 490 24.30 -18.15 2.56
C ARG A 490 25.39 -17.51 3.41
N THR A 491 26.57 -17.30 2.83
CA THR A 491 27.77 -16.85 3.56
C THR A 491 28.29 -15.51 3.07
N GLY A 492 29.03 -14.81 3.91
CA GLY A 492 29.75 -13.59 3.57
C GLY A 492 28.84 -12.47 3.05
N PHE A 493 29.14 -11.97 1.86
CA PHE A 493 28.35 -10.93 1.21
C PHE A 493 26.92 -11.35 0.86
N ASP A 494 26.70 -12.64 0.65
CA ASP A 494 25.38 -13.16 0.26
C ASP A 494 24.51 -13.48 1.47
N ALA A 495 25.05 -13.46 2.71
CA ALA A 495 24.29 -13.61 3.94
C ALA A 495 23.27 -12.47 4.08
N HIS A 496 22.01 -12.83 4.35
CA HIS A 496 20.92 -11.88 4.54
C HIS A 496 20.88 -11.36 5.99
N VAL A 497 20.51 -10.09 6.14
CA VAL A 497 20.28 -9.42 7.43
C VAL A 497 18.78 -9.33 7.69
N GLY A 498 18.32 -9.46 8.94
CA GLY A 498 16.94 -9.26 9.33
C GLY A 498 16.42 -10.31 10.30
N GLU A 499 15.08 -10.38 10.48
CA GLU A 499 14.44 -11.24 11.49
C GLU A 499 14.76 -12.74 11.31
N ARG A 500 14.98 -13.19 10.08
CA ARG A 500 15.37 -14.57 9.72
C ARG A 500 16.79 -14.69 9.21
N GLY A 501 17.55 -13.58 9.21
CA GLY A 501 18.93 -13.53 8.75
C GLY A 501 19.94 -13.51 9.90
N VAL A 502 21.15 -13.05 9.58
CA VAL A 502 22.23 -12.91 10.55
C VAL A 502 21.88 -11.83 11.57
N LYS A 503 22.05 -12.14 12.86
CA LYS A 503 21.98 -11.16 13.94
C LYS A 503 23.34 -10.47 14.09
N LEU A 504 23.41 -9.23 13.65
CA LEU A 504 24.59 -8.40 13.77
C LEU A 504 24.59 -7.63 15.10
N SER A 505 25.79 -7.50 15.71
CA SER A 505 25.97 -6.59 16.85
C SER A 505 25.80 -5.13 16.42
N GLY A 506 25.62 -4.21 17.38
CA GLY A 506 25.54 -2.77 17.12
C GLY A 506 26.76 -2.27 16.33
N GLY A 507 27.96 -2.66 16.76
CA GLY A 507 29.21 -2.28 16.11
C GLY A 507 29.39 -2.89 14.70
N GLN A 508 28.88 -4.12 14.47
CA GLN A 508 28.89 -4.72 13.13
C GLN A 508 27.98 -3.98 12.16
N ARG A 509 26.74 -3.63 12.62
CA ARG A 509 25.82 -2.82 11.81
C ARG A 509 26.43 -1.47 11.46
N GLN A 510 27.08 -0.82 12.42
CA GLN A 510 27.70 0.47 12.24
C GLN A 510 28.87 0.41 11.23
N ARG A 511 29.74 -0.60 11.32
CA ARG A 511 30.85 -0.80 10.34
C ARG A 511 30.32 -1.03 8.92
N ILE A 512 29.23 -1.76 8.75
CA ILE A 512 28.57 -1.91 7.44
C ILE A 512 28.01 -0.56 6.95
N ALA A 513 27.40 0.25 7.83
CA ALA A 513 26.90 1.57 7.46
C ALA A 513 28.06 2.53 7.07
N ILE A 514 29.19 2.48 7.77
CA ILE A 514 30.39 3.23 7.41
C ILE A 514 30.94 2.77 6.05
N ALA A 515 31.03 1.45 5.80
CA ALA A 515 31.44 0.91 4.52
C ALA A 515 30.55 1.39 3.36
N ARG A 516 29.23 1.45 3.58
CA ARG A 516 28.25 2.01 2.62
C ARG A 516 28.57 3.48 2.28
N VAL A 517 28.90 4.30 3.28
CA VAL A 517 29.20 5.73 3.09
C VAL A 517 30.59 5.91 2.47
N LEU A 518 31.59 5.07 2.80
CA LEU A 518 32.90 5.04 2.14
C LEU A 518 32.76 4.71 0.65
N LEU A 519 31.91 3.74 0.32
CA LEU A 519 31.65 3.34 -1.07
C LEU A 519 30.97 4.45 -1.87
N LYS A 520 30.08 5.23 -1.24
CA LYS A 520 29.40 6.38 -1.83
C LYS A 520 30.36 7.52 -2.17
N ASP A 521 31.38 7.72 -1.37
CA ASP A 521 32.46 8.71 -1.52
C ASP A 521 31.99 10.14 -1.81
N ALA A 522 30.97 10.59 -1.09
CA ALA A 522 30.39 11.93 -1.24
C ALA A 522 31.32 13.02 -0.69
N PRO A 523 31.37 14.24 -1.31
CA PRO A 523 32.23 15.34 -0.87
C PRO A 523 31.80 16.00 0.45
N ILE A 524 30.52 15.90 0.83
CA ILE A 524 29.99 16.39 2.09
C ILE A 524 29.59 15.21 2.96
N LEU A 525 30.00 15.19 4.21
CA LEU A 525 29.74 14.14 5.17
C LEU A 525 28.95 14.68 6.38
N ILE A 526 27.87 13.99 6.72
CA ILE A 526 27.10 14.23 7.94
C ILE A 526 27.26 13.02 8.86
N MET A 527 27.54 13.26 10.14
CA MET A 527 27.64 12.23 11.16
C MET A 527 26.74 12.57 12.34
N ASP A 528 25.79 11.69 12.66
CA ASP A 528 24.92 11.82 13.83
C ASP A 528 25.30 10.74 14.83
N GLU A 529 26.00 11.13 15.91
CA GLU A 529 26.41 10.31 17.07
C GLU A 529 26.91 8.88 16.72
N ALA A 530 27.90 8.78 15.86
CA ALA A 530 28.34 7.53 15.24
C ALA A 530 28.96 6.45 16.17
N THR A 531 28.93 6.58 17.53
CA THR A 531 29.67 5.66 18.43
C THR A 531 28.96 5.31 19.75
N SER A 532 27.66 5.49 19.91
CA SER A 532 26.95 5.19 21.17
C SER A 532 26.92 3.68 21.49
N ALA A 533 27.26 3.29 22.72
CA ALA A 533 27.13 1.94 23.32
C ALA A 533 27.98 0.80 22.70
N LEU A 534 29.29 1.00 22.50
CA LEU A 534 30.22 -0.01 21.96
C LEU A 534 31.36 -0.34 22.93
N ASP A 535 31.88 -1.56 22.84
CA ASP A 535 33.08 -1.97 23.53
C ASP A 535 34.32 -1.16 23.08
N SER A 536 35.28 -0.91 23.96
CA SER A 536 36.40 -0.01 23.74
C SER A 536 37.25 -0.36 22.49
N GLU A 537 37.46 -1.65 22.19
CA GLU A 537 38.21 -2.09 21.00
C GLU A 537 37.43 -1.80 19.71
N VAL A 538 36.12 -2.06 19.69
CA VAL A 538 35.26 -1.77 18.55
C VAL A 538 35.12 -0.27 18.34
N GLU A 539 35.10 0.53 19.40
CA GLU A 539 35.09 1.99 19.32
C GLU A 539 36.36 2.53 18.65
N ALA A 540 37.55 2.02 19.01
CA ALA A 540 38.82 2.42 18.40
C ALA A 540 38.85 2.13 16.89
N ALA A 541 38.39 0.95 16.46
CA ALA A 541 38.32 0.58 15.05
C ALA A 541 37.36 1.47 14.25
N ILE A 542 36.19 1.82 14.83
CA ILE A 542 35.22 2.72 14.22
C ILE A 542 35.79 4.14 14.11
N GLN A 543 36.48 4.61 15.15
CA GLN A 543 37.14 5.92 15.14
C GLN A 543 38.16 6.07 14.01
N GLU A 544 39.03 5.06 13.78
CA GLU A 544 39.98 5.03 12.70
C GLU A 544 39.29 5.05 11.33
N SER A 545 38.22 4.29 11.17
CA SER A 545 37.38 4.26 9.96
C SER A 545 36.75 5.63 9.68
N LEU A 546 36.24 6.32 10.72
CA LEU A 546 35.67 7.66 10.60
C LEU A 546 36.73 8.70 10.23
N GLU A 547 37.95 8.63 10.78
CA GLU A 547 39.03 9.51 10.37
C GLU A 547 39.36 9.36 8.89
N THR A 548 39.43 8.13 8.42
CA THR A 548 39.67 7.83 7.00
C THR A 548 38.55 8.41 6.13
N LEU A 549 37.30 8.28 6.56
CA LEU A 549 36.12 8.80 5.86
C LEU A 549 36.10 10.34 5.78
N MET A 550 36.54 11.03 6.83
CA MET A 550 36.55 12.50 6.92
C MET A 550 37.65 13.19 6.08
N LYS A 551 38.66 12.48 5.61
CA LYS A 551 39.80 13.06 4.88
C LYS A 551 39.34 13.76 3.59
N GLY A 552 39.68 15.05 3.46
CA GLY A 552 39.39 15.84 2.26
C GLY A 552 37.92 16.21 2.04
N LYS A 553 37.08 16.03 3.03
CA LYS A 553 35.63 16.28 2.94
C LYS A 553 35.19 17.41 3.86
N THR A 554 34.12 18.11 3.48
CA THR A 554 33.39 18.99 4.39
C THR A 554 32.56 18.14 5.34
N VAL A 555 32.72 18.33 6.65
CA VAL A 555 32.12 17.45 7.67
C VAL A 555 31.22 18.25 8.61
N ILE A 556 30.01 17.74 8.82
CA ILE A 556 29.04 18.25 9.82
C ILE A 556 28.75 17.11 10.80
N ALA A 557 29.27 17.19 12.02
CA ALA A 557 29.08 16.18 13.05
C ALA A 557 28.13 16.68 14.14
N ILE A 558 27.05 15.96 14.43
CA ILE A 558 26.31 16.16 15.68
C ILE A 558 27.13 15.46 16.77
N ALA A 559 27.78 16.28 17.60
CA ALA A 559 28.77 15.78 18.55
C ALA A 559 28.14 15.64 19.95
N HIS A 560 28.10 14.41 20.42
CA HIS A 560 27.70 14.05 21.78
C HIS A 560 28.87 13.45 22.59
N ARG A 561 29.98 13.12 21.95
CA ARG A 561 31.17 12.54 22.61
C ARG A 561 32.40 13.45 22.51
N LEU A 562 33.17 13.43 23.57
CA LEU A 562 34.42 14.21 23.69
C LEU A 562 35.42 13.90 22.59
N SER A 563 35.56 12.63 22.21
CA SER A 563 36.45 12.15 21.15
C SER A 563 36.09 12.71 19.78
N THR A 564 34.82 12.93 19.50
CA THR A 564 34.34 13.55 18.25
C THR A 564 34.58 15.07 18.26
N ILE A 565 34.30 15.74 19.39
CA ILE A 565 34.48 17.19 19.57
C ILE A 565 35.94 17.60 19.37
N ALA A 566 36.89 16.84 19.93
CA ALA A 566 38.32 17.15 19.87
C ALA A 566 38.91 17.12 18.45
N ARG A 567 38.21 16.57 17.47
CA ARG A 567 38.66 16.42 16.07
C ARG A 567 38.05 17.44 15.11
N MET A 568 37.16 18.29 15.61
CA MET A 568 36.49 19.31 14.80
C MET A 568 37.33 20.58 14.76
N ASP A 569 37.38 21.20 13.56
CA ASP A 569 38.10 22.46 13.38
C ASP A 569 37.37 23.61 14.09
N ARG A 570 36.03 23.56 14.10
CA ARG A 570 35.15 24.54 14.72
C ARG A 570 33.91 23.90 15.31
N LEU A 571 33.45 24.42 16.43
CA LEU A 571 32.22 24.03 17.10
C LEU A 571 31.18 25.12 16.92
N VAL A 572 29.93 24.70 16.69
CA VAL A 572 28.74 25.56 16.61
C VAL A 572 27.77 25.13 17.67
N VAL A 573 27.53 25.97 18.66
CA VAL A 573 26.65 25.69 19.78
C VAL A 573 25.26 26.26 19.47
N LEU A 574 24.29 25.38 19.42
CA LEU A 574 22.88 25.72 19.17
C LEU A 574 22.11 25.79 20.47
N GLU A 575 21.33 26.84 20.64
CA GLU A 575 20.36 27.00 21.73
C GLU A 575 19.08 27.63 21.19
N ASN A 576 17.93 26.99 21.46
CA ASN A 576 16.61 27.46 21.03
C ASN A 576 16.53 27.82 19.51
N GLY A 577 17.18 27.02 18.66
CA GLY A 577 17.17 27.19 17.20
C GLY A 577 18.04 28.30 16.66
N LYS A 578 18.93 28.86 17.47
CA LYS A 578 19.91 29.90 17.08
C LYS A 578 21.32 29.47 17.43
N ILE A 579 22.30 30.07 16.75
CA ILE A 579 23.71 29.91 17.12
C ILE A 579 23.99 30.78 18.33
N ALA A 580 24.29 30.15 19.47
CA ALA A 580 24.64 30.85 20.72
C ALA A 580 26.15 31.16 20.77
N GLU A 581 26.99 30.18 20.38
CA GLU A 581 28.44 30.31 20.43
C GLU A 581 29.07 29.61 19.21
N THR A 582 30.21 30.10 18.76
CA THR A 582 31.02 29.46 17.72
C THR A 582 32.52 29.73 17.97
N GLY A 583 33.34 28.70 17.83
CA GLY A 583 34.78 28.78 18.04
C GLY A 583 35.43 27.42 18.10
N SER A 584 36.74 27.36 18.32
CA SER A 584 37.47 26.13 18.64
C SER A 584 37.10 25.62 20.04
N HIS A 585 37.41 24.35 20.31
CA HIS A 585 37.23 23.77 21.64
C HIS A 585 37.88 24.59 22.76
N ALA A 586 39.12 25.04 22.55
CA ALA A 586 39.87 25.81 23.54
C ALA A 586 39.26 27.19 23.78
N GLU A 587 38.84 27.90 22.70
CA GLU A 587 38.23 29.23 22.77
C GLU A 587 36.88 29.16 23.55
N LEU A 588 36.04 28.17 23.25
CA LEU A 588 34.74 28.06 23.89
C LEU A 588 34.83 27.61 25.36
N LEU A 589 35.82 26.83 25.73
CA LEU A 589 36.10 26.53 27.16
C LEU A 589 36.55 27.77 27.92
N ALA A 590 37.48 28.55 27.32
CA ALA A 590 37.97 29.79 27.91
C ALA A 590 36.87 30.84 28.06
N HIS A 591 35.89 30.88 27.11
CA HIS A 591 34.74 31.78 27.18
C HIS A 591 33.80 31.52 28.36
N GLY A 592 33.77 30.30 28.90
CA GLY A 592 32.97 29.95 30.10
C GLY A 592 31.45 29.96 29.86
N GLY A 593 31.01 29.91 28.60
CA GLY A 593 29.60 30.01 28.19
C GLY A 593 28.80 28.70 28.31
N LEU A 594 27.82 28.54 27.40
CA LEU A 594 26.95 27.36 27.34
C LEU A 594 27.77 26.08 27.04
N TYR A 595 28.74 26.18 26.14
CA TYR A 595 29.62 25.07 25.80
C TYR A 595 30.41 24.56 27.01
N ALA A 596 31.03 25.46 27.79
CA ALA A 596 31.81 25.10 28.95
C ALA A 596 30.95 24.41 30.00
N ARG A 597 29.70 24.87 30.23
CA ARG A 597 28.73 24.20 31.14
C ARG A 597 28.39 22.80 30.66
N LEU A 598 28.06 22.61 29.35
CA LEU A 598 27.76 21.30 28.78
C LEU A 598 28.96 20.33 28.88
N TRP A 599 30.15 20.85 28.65
CA TRP A 599 31.40 20.10 28.78
C TRP A 599 31.64 19.64 30.25
N GLN A 600 31.49 20.54 31.22
CA GLN A 600 31.61 20.19 32.64
C GLN A 600 30.63 19.13 33.09
N HIS A 601 29.40 19.18 32.62
CA HIS A 601 28.41 18.13 32.91
C HIS A 601 28.79 16.76 32.31
N GLN A 602 29.45 16.72 31.17
CA GLN A 602 29.91 15.46 30.58
C GLN A 602 31.19 14.91 31.21
N THR A 603 32.09 15.78 31.63
CA THR A 603 33.38 15.39 32.26
C THR A 603 33.28 15.22 33.76
N GLY A 604 32.38 15.94 34.43
CA GLY A 604 32.20 15.90 35.91
C GLY A 604 31.66 14.58 36.46
N GLY A 605 31.18 13.66 35.61
CA GLY A 605 30.86 12.28 35.98
C GLY A 605 32.09 11.35 36.06
N PHE A 606 33.27 11.80 35.63
CA PHE A 606 34.51 11.02 35.64
C PHE A 606 35.62 11.56 36.59
N VAL A 607 35.40 12.71 37.21
CA VAL A 607 36.37 13.34 38.16
C VAL A 607 35.69 13.52 39.50
N GLY A 608 35.64 12.46 40.27
CA GLY A 608 35.08 12.53 41.61
C GLY A 608 35.20 11.20 42.36
N ILE A 609 36.39 10.59 42.35
CA ILE A 609 36.85 9.64 43.35
C ILE A 609 38.35 9.86 43.52
N ASP A 610 38.74 10.75 44.39
CA ASP A 610 39.94 10.70 45.20
C ASP A 610 39.53 10.62 46.64
#